data_305047d65741dc995ed951dfa0aca54a
#
_entry.id   305047d65741dc995ed951dfa0aca54a
#
_cell.length_a   1.000
_cell.length_b   1.000
_cell.length_c   1.000
_cell.angle_alpha   90.00
_cell.angle_beta   90.00
_cell.angle_gamma   90.00
#
_symmetry.space_group_name_H-M   'P 1'
#
loop_
_entity.id
_entity.type
_entity.pdbx_description
1 polymer ?
#
loop_
_entity_poly.entity_id
_entity_poly.type
_entity_poly.pdbx_seq_one_letter_code
_entity_poly.pdbx_strand_id
1 'polypeptide(L)'
;ESLGDYTIRGLKQAIPALDLADAPTAEHPLKLPDLEQPGIRIFVRLLEERMIAYRAPVVEVVALNKKDWEPLNYPRKERRVEAAALKKWLSQVYPPGVMERTSQQTKKVYQIDRIEGDLTIKPAGSDGKLRYALLSGKVRLTDEGPGDFTYGGGLEVVLTYSESDPGPLSLRGV
;
A
#
# COMPACT_ATOMS: atom_id res chain seq x y z
N GLU A 1 -17.19 8.77 26.68
CA GLU A 1 -15.75 8.55 26.55
C GLU A 1 -15.51 7.29 25.72
N SER A 2 -14.72 7.40 24.65
CA SER A 2 -14.46 6.24 23.79
C SER A 2 -13.46 5.28 24.46
N LEU A 3 -13.44 4.02 24.06
CA LEU A 3 -12.45 3.04 24.50
C LEU A 3 -11.01 3.53 24.22
N GLY A 4 -10.80 4.28 23.13
CA GLY A 4 -9.52 4.89 22.78
C GLY A 4 -9.09 5.96 23.78
N ASP A 5 -10.01 6.82 24.22
CA ASP A 5 -9.69 7.87 25.21
C ASP A 5 -9.32 7.26 26.55
N TYR A 6 -10.03 6.21 26.94
CA TYR A 6 -9.73 5.47 28.18
C TYR A 6 -8.33 4.83 28.12
N THR A 7 -7.98 4.20 27.00
CA THR A 7 -6.66 3.58 26.80
C THR A 7 -5.55 4.62 26.81
N ILE A 8 -5.73 5.76 26.12
CA ILE A 8 -4.75 6.84 26.09
C ILE A 8 -4.56 7.43 27.47
N ARG A 9 -5.62 7.61 28.26
CA ARG A 9 -5.53 8.11 29.64
C ARG A 9 -4.76 7.12 30.51
N GLY A 10 -5.06 5.82 30.42
CA GLY A 10 -4.35 4.78 31.15
C GLY A 10 -2.85 4.77 30.83
N LEU A 11 -2.49 4.88 29.56
CA LEU A 11 -1.08 4.98 29.14
C LEU A 11 -0.41 6.26 29.66
N LYS A 12 -1.07 7.41 29.59
CA LYS A 12 -0.54 8.68 30.11
C LYS A 12 -0.30 8.63 31.63
N GLN A 13 -1.08 7.85 32.35
CA GLN A 13 -0.87 7.64 33.81
C GLN A 13 0.23 6.62 34.09
N ALA A 14 0.33 5.57 33.27
CA ALA A 14 1.30 4.50 33.46
C ALA A 14 2.73 4.88 33.03
N ILE A 15 2.88 5.63 31.94
CA ILE A 15 4.20 6.01 31.40
C ILE A 15 5.08 6.74 32.40
N PRO A 16 4.59 7.73 33.19
CA PRO A 16 5.43 8.38 34.23
C PRO A 16 5.85 7.47 35.36
N ALA A 17 5.10 6.36 35.59
CA ALA A 17 5.45 5.39 36.64
C ALA A 17 6.50 4.37 36.13
N LEU A 18 6.75 4.33 34.82
CA LEU A 18 7.85 3.57 34.25
C LEU A 18 9.05 4.49 34.18
N ASP A 19 10.08 4.20 34.99
CA ASP A 19 11.34 4.92 34.90
C ASP A 19 12.06 4.59 33.61
N LEU A 20 11.73 5.37 32.55
CA LEU A 20 12.26 5.20 31.20
C LEU A 20 13.48 6.09 30.94
N ALA A 21 13.97 6.83 31.99
CA ALA A 21 15.10 7.75 31.81
C ALA A 21 16.38 7.02 31.35
N ASP A 22 16.54 5.77 31.75
CA ASP A 22 17.68 4.92 31.37
C ASP A 22 17.31 3.84 30.35
N ALA A 23 16.11 3.91 29.76
CA ALA A 23 15.76 2.97 28.71
C ALA A 23 16.71 3.17 27.51
N PRO A 24 17.41 2.12 27.08
CA PRO A 24 18.31 2.25 25.94
C PRO A 24 17.49 2.70 24.72
N THR A 25 17.91 3.79 24.11
CA THR A 25 17.41 4.29 22.82
C THR A 25 17.85 3.33 21.68
N ALA A 26 17.61 2.04 21.85
CA ALA A 26 17.82 1.10 20.79
C ALA A 26 16.77 1.37 19.70
N GLU A 27 17.22 1.69 18.51
CA GLU A 27 16.35 1.62 17.36
C GLU A 27 15.85 0.17 17.24
N HIS A 28 14.59 -0.03 17.60
CA HIS A 28 13.90 -1.29 17.34
C HIS A 28 13.17 -1.15 16.01
N PRO A 29 13.81 -1.48 14.87
CA PRO A 29 13.10 -1.48 13.61
C PRO A 29 11.96 -2.48 13.72
N LEU A 30 10.74 -2.00 13.53
CA LEU A 30 9.57 -2.86 13.44
C LEU A 30 9.78 -3.86 12.30
N LYS A 31 10.17 -5.07 12.64
CA LYS A 31 10.18 -6.17 11.68
C LYS A 31 8.73 -6.57 11.43
N LEU A 32 8.27 -6.26 10.23
CA LEU A 32 7.00 -6.84 9.77
C LEU A 32 7.21 -8.35 9.58
N PRO A 33 6.23 -9.18 9.96
CA PRO A 33 6.28 -10.61 9.69
C PRO A 33 6.57 -10.88 8.22
N ASP A 34 7.38 -11.89 7.92
CA ASP A 34 7.61 -12.30 6.53
C ASP A 34 6.29 -12.72 5.87
N LEU A 35 6.19 -12.49 4.56
CA LEU A 35 5.05 -12.99 3.80
C LEU A 35 5.24 -14.49 3.57
N GLU A 36 4.21 -15.28 3.81
CA GLU A 36 4.23 -16.73 3.52
C GLU A 36 4.42 -17.02 2.02
N GLN A 37 4.03 -16.07 1.18
CA GLN A 37 4.13 -16.14 -0.28
C GLN A 37 4.66 -14.80 -0.83
N PRO A 38 5.33 -14.81 -1.98
CA PRO A 38 5.70 -13.58 -2.67
C PRO A 38 4.48 -12.68 -2.89
N GLY A 39 4.60 -11.40 -2.55
CA GLY A 39 3.46 -10.49 -2.64
C GLY A 39 3.78 -9.06 -2.25
N ILE A 40 2.74 -8.25 -2.16
CA ILE A 40 2.81 -6.85 -1.75
C ILE A 40 2.04 -6.67 -0.46
N ARG A 41 2.63 -5.91 0.46
CA ARG A 41 1.95 -5.42 1.66
C ARG A 41 1.56 -3.96 1.42
N ILE A 42 0.27 -3.68 1.53
CA ILE A 42 -0.32 -2.38 1.25
C ILE A 42 -0.83 -1.80 2.57
N PHE A 43 -0.39 -0.58 2.88
CA PHE A 43 -0.83 0.17 4.05
C PHE A 43 -1.68 1.33 3.57
N VAL A 44 -2.95 1.34 3.94
CA VAL A 44 -3.89 2.40 3.55
C VAL A 44 -4.44 3.07 4.79
N ARG A 45 -4.40 4.39 4.84
CA ARG A 45 -5.05 5.17 5.89
C ARG A 45 -5.71 6.41 5.32
N LEU A 46 -6.79 6.84 5.94
CA LEU A 46 -7.41 8.12 5.66
C LEU A 46 -6.73 9.22 6.49
N LEU A 47 -6.34 10.32 5.83
CA LEU A 47 -5.70 11.47 6.50
C LEU A 47 -6.71 12.53 6.93
N GLU A 48 -8.00 12.29 6.79
CA GLU A 48 -9.03 13.26 7.15
C GLU A 48 -9.14 13.41 8.68
N GLU A 49 -9.06 14.66 9.17
CA GLU A 49 -9.06 14.93 10.61
C GLU A 49 -10.38 14.59 11.30
N ARG A 50 -11.49 14.68 10.59
CA ARG A 50 -12.85 14.45 11.14
C ARG A 50 -13.16 12.97 11.38
N MET A 51 -12.44 12.06 10.74
CA MET A 51 -12.72 10.63 10.80
C MET A 51 -11.63 9.88 11.59
N ILE A 52 -11.55 10.14 12.88
CA ILE A 52 -10.50 9.59 13.77
C ILE A 52 -10.43 8.06 13.71
N ALA A 53 -11.56 7.39 13.54
CA ALA A 53 -11.63 5.92 13.48
C ALA A 53 -10.84 5.31 12.29
N TYR A 54 -10.60 6.08 11.23
CA TYR A 54 -9.91 5.63 10.03
C TYR A 54 -8.45 6.10 9.92
N ARG A 55 -7.91 6.68 10.99
CA ARG A 55 -6.50 7.10 11.03
C ARG A 55 -5.54 5.92 11.19
N ALA A 56 -6.00 4.83 11.78
CA ALA A 56 -5.20 3.61 11.84
C ALA A 56 -5.05 3.01 10.45
N PRO A 57 -3.85 2.62 10.03
CA PRO A 57 -3.67 2.01 8.73
C PRO A 57 -4.36 0.64 8.68
N VAL A 58 -5.07 0.40 7.60
CA VAL A 58 -5.48 -0.96 7.22
C VAL A 58 -4.33 -1.58 6.45
N VAL A 59 -3.99 -2.82 6.76
CA VAL A 59 -2.93 -3.56 6.10
C VAL A 59 -3.56 -4.68 5.27
N GLU A 60 -3.33 -4.63 3.98
CA GLU A 60 -3.71 -5.71 3.06
C GLU A 60 -2.46 -6.44 2.58
N VAL A 61 -2.56 -7.75 2.49
CA VAL A 61 -1.50 -8.59 1.92
C VAL A 61 -2.02 -9.23 0.65
N VAL A 62 -1.37 -8.92 -0.46
CA VAL A 62 -1.75 -9.42 -1.78
C VAL A 62 -0.68 -10.38 -2.29
N ALA A 63 -0.98 -11.66 -2.31
CA ALA A 63 -0.11 -12.67 -2.91
C ALA A 63 -0.04 -12.49 -4.43
N LEU A 64 1.17 -12.45 -4.98
CA LEU A 64 1.42 -12.25 -6.40
C LEU A 64 2.24 -13.42 -6.95
N ASN A 65 1.80 -13.96 -8.09
CA ASN A 65 2.52 -15.00 -8.81
C ASN A 65 3.47 -14.36 -9.86
N LYS A 66 4.26 -15.18 -10.51
CA LYS A 66 5.26 -14.71 -11.50
C LYS A 66 4.65 -13.85 -12.61
N LYS A 67 3.45 -14.17 -13.11
CA LYS A 67 2.78 -13.39 -14.15
C LYS A 67 2.33 -12.03 -13.66
N ASP A 68 1.94 -11.94 -12.40
CA ASP A 68 1.52 -10.66 -11.79
C ASP A 68 2.69 -9.66 -11.70
N TRP A 69 3.94 -10.16 -11.67
CA TRP A 69 5.15 -9.35 -11.64
C TRP A 69 5.67 -8.95 -13.02
N GLU A 70 5.31 -9.65 -14.09
CA GLU A 70 5.81 -9.39 -15.45
C GLU A 70 5.66 -7.93 -15.94
N PRO A 71 4.54 -7.23 -15.65
CA PRO A 71 4.40 -5.83 -16.04
C PRO A 71 5.43 -4.91 -15.37
N LEU A 72 6.01 -5.34 -14.26
CA LEU A 72 7.00 -4.62 -13.46
C LEU A 72 8.44 -5.10 -13.71
N ASN A 73 8.69 -5.94 -14.70
CA ASN A 73 10.05 -6.33 -15.07
C ASN A 73 10.90 -5.12 -15.41
N TYR A 74 12.20 -5.20 -15.07
CA TYR A 74 13.15 -4.11 -15.25
C TYR A 74 13.10 -3.51 -16.66
N PRO A 75 12.82 -2.21 -16.80
CA PRO A 75 12.74 -1.57 -18.10
C PRO A 75 14.13 -1.20 -18.59
N ARG A 76 14.49 -1.54 -19.82
CA ARG A 76 15.73 -1.05 -20.45
C ARG A 76 15.66 0.43 -20.85
N LYS A 77 14.46 0.93 -21.05
CA LYS A 77 14.12 2.33 -21.36
C LYS A 77 12.75 2.64 -20.77
N GLU A 78 12.42 3.91 -20.69
CA GLU A 78 11.07 4.31 -20.28
C GLU A 78 10.01 3.62 -21.13
N ARG A 79 8.98 3.10 -20.49
CA ARG A 79 7.83 2.48 -21.14
C ARG A 79 6.55 2.68 -20.34
N ARG A 80 5.43 2.67 -21.03
CA ARG A 80 4.10 2.66 -20.43
C ARG A 80 3.81 1.31 -19.77
N VAL A 81 3.07 1.35 -18.67
CA VAL A 81 2.50 0.19 -17.98
C VAL A 81 1.00 0.40 -17.88
N GLU A 82 0.24 -0.53 -18.41
CA GLU A 82 -1.22 -0.49 -18.30
C GLU A 82 -1.63 -0.71 -16.83
N ALA A 83 -2.34 0.24 -16.25
CA ALA A 83 -2.78 0.15 -14.85
C ALA A 83 -3.65 -1.09 -14.60
N ALA A 84 -4.43 -1.50 -15.58
CA ALA A 84 -5.23 -2.73 -15.54
C ALA A 84 -4.40 -4.01 -15.36
N ALA A 85 -3.16 -4.04 -15.86
CA ALA A 85 -2.25 -5.16 -15.66
C ALA A 85 -1.79 -5.32 -14.20
N LEU A 86 -1.96 -4.27 -13.39
CA LEU A 86 -1.64 -4.25 -11.96
C LEU A 86 -2.89 -4.39 -11.08
N LYS A 87 -4.04 -4.72 -11.67
CA LYS A 87 -5.35 -4.77 -10.99
C LYS A 87 -5.30 -5.55 -9.68
N LYS A 88 -4.57 -6.66 -9.63
CA LYS A 88 -4.57 -7.57 -8.50
C LYS A 88 -4.19 -6.89 -7.18
N TRP A 89 -3.26 -5.95 -7.20
CA TRP A 89 -2.88 -5.21 -6.00
C TRP A 89 -3.39 -3.76 -6.00
N LEU A 90 -3.50 -3.11 -7.15
CA LEU A 90 -4.06 -1.76 -7.22
C LEU A 90 -5.52 -1.71 -6.75
N SER A 91 -6.29 -2.78 -6.93
CA SER A 91 -7.67 -2.87 -6.43
C SER A 91 -7.77 -2.84 -4.89
N GLN A 92 -6.66 -2.96 -4.18
CA GLN A 92 -6.61 -2.87 -2.72
C GLN A 92 -6.12 -1.50 -2.22
N VAL A 93 -5.68 -0.62 -3.12
CA VAL A 93 -5.18 0.73 -2.80
C VAL A 93 -6.35 1.71 -2.81
N TYR A 94 -7.17 1.67 -1.76
CA TYR A 94 -8.27 2.63 -1.57
C TYR A 94 -8.44 2.98 -0.09
N PRO A 95 -8.94 4.18 0.24
CA PRO A 95 -9.08 4.59 1.63
C PRO A 95 -10.09 3.72 2.38
N PRO A 96 -9.73 3.14 3.53
CA PRO A 96 -10.68 2.43 4.37
C PRO A 96 -11.78 3.39 4.86
N GLY A 97 -13.01 2.89 4.92
CA GLY A 97 -14.16 3.65 5.41
C GLY A 97 -14.80 4.60 4.40
N VAL A 98 -14.15 4.89 3.28
CA VAL A 98 -14.77 5.59 2.15
C VAL A 98 -15.56 4.60 1.29
N MET A 99 -15.07 3.37 1.19
CA MET A 99 -15.80 2.25 0.62
C MET A 99 -16.13 1.25 1.71
N GLU A 100 -17.38 1.08 2.04
CA GLU A 100 -17.81 -0.11 2.75
C GLU A 100 -17.73 -1.28 1.78
N ARG A 101 -16.95 -2.30 2.14
CA ARG A 101 -16.82 -3.51 1.31
C ARG A 101 -18.14 -4.26 1.13
N THR A 102 -19.13 -3.96 1.95
CA THR A 102 -20.45 -4.59 1.88
C THR A 102 -21.53 -3.54 2.11
N SER A 103 -22.43 -3.39 1.16
CA SER A 103 -23.61 -2.57 1.34
C SER A 103 -24.47 -3.13 2.48
N GLN A 104 -24.79 -2.30 3.46
CA GLN A 104 -25.69 -2.70 4.55
C GLN A 104 -27.10 -2.98 4.06
N GLN A 105 -27.55 -2.29 3.02
CA GLN A 105 -28.89 -2.41 2.46
C GLN A 105 -29.03 -3.64 1.58
N THR A 106 -28.11 -3.82 0.63
CA THR A 106 -28.21 -4.88 -0.39
C THR A 106 -27.40 -6.13 -0.05
N LYS A 107 -26.53 -6.05 0.99
CA LYS A 107 -25.56 -7.10 1.34
C LYS A 107 -24.58 -7.43 0.21
N LYS A 108 -24.52 -6.59 -0.82
CA LYS A 108 -23.61 -6.74 -1.93
C LYS A 108 -22.21 -6.26 -1.53
N VAL A 109 -21.20 -7.05 -1.86
CA VAL A 109 -19.80 -6.68 -1.67
C VAL A 109 -19.37 -5.72 -2.78
N TYR A 110 -18.83 -4.56 -2.41
CA TYR A 110 -18.22 -3.64 -3.36
C TYR A 110 -16.85 -4.17 -3.79
N GLN A 111 -16.54 -4.04 -5.06
CA GLN A 111 -15.27 -4.44 -5.64
C GLN A 111 -14.82 -3.40 -6.67
N ILE A 112 -13.52 -3.21 -6.77
CA ILE A 112 -12.97 -2.40 -7.85
C ILE A 112 -13.04 -3.22 -9.13
N ASP A 113 -13.92 -2.82 -10.03
CA ASP A 113 -14.16 -3.52 -11.28
C ASP A 113 -13.25 -3.02 -12.39
N ARG A 114 -13.02 -1.71 -12.43
CA ARG A 114 -12.22 -1.07 -13.46
C ARG A 114 -11.06 -0.28 -12.86
N ILE A 115 -9.89 -0.45 -13.47
CA ILE A 115 -8.68 0.31 -13.17
C ILE A 115 -8.17 0.91 -14.45
N GLU A 116 -8.04 2.22 -14.45
CA GLU A 116 -7.53 3.02 -15.55
C GLU A 116 -6.36 3.87 -15.06
N GLY A 117 -5.47 4.24 -15.94
CA GLY A 117 -4.40 5.16 -15.60
C GLY A 117 -3.24 5.12 -16.58
N ASP A 118 -2.50 6.20 -16.57
CA ASP A 118 -1.27 6.38 -17.32
C ASP A 118 -0.09 6.21 -16.37
N LEU A 119 0.45 5.01 -16.36
CA LEU A 119 1.63 4.67 -15.60
C LEU A 119 2.84 4.54 -16.53
N THR A 120 3.97 4.98 -16.04
CA THR A 120 5.26 4.89 -16.74
C THR A 120 6.28 4.27 -15.80
N ILE A 121 7.02 3.30 -16.30
CA ILE A 121 8.18 2.73 -15.60
C ILE A 121 9.46 3.11 -16.36
N LYS A 122 10.45 3.64 -15.65
CA LYS A 122 11.73 4.07 -16.23
C LYS A 122 12.91 3.63 -15.36
N PRO A 123 14.09 3.37 -15.96
CA PRO A 123 15.31 3.14 -15.20
C PRO A 123 15.63 4.35 -14.31
N ALA A 124 16.09 4.11 -13.08
CA ALA A 124 16.41 5.15 -12.10
C ALA A 124 17.85 5.03 -11.56
N GLY A 125 18.69 4.21 -12.18
CA GLY A 125 20.09 4.05 -11.82
C GLY A 125 20.45 2.64 -11.34
N SER A 126 21.71 2.49 -10.92
CA SER A 126 22.24 1.26 -10.32
C SER A 126 23.37 1.61 -9.35
N ASP A 127 23.67 0.70 -8.41
CA ASP A 127 24.80 0.81 -7.48
C ASP A 127 25.87 -0.28 -7.70
N GLY A 128 25.85 -0.93 -8.85
CA GLY A 128 26.80 -2.00 -9.23
C GLY A 128 26.40 -3.42 -8.79
N LYS A 129 25.40 -3.57 -7.94
CA LYS A 129 24.81 -4.86 -7.54
C LYS A 129 23.32 -4.89 -7.77
N LEU A 130 22.68 -3.75 -7.62
CA LEU A 130 21.26 -3.58 -7.77
C LEU A 130 20.96 -2.54 -8.83
N ARG A 131 19.84 -2.73 -9.50
CA ARG A 131 19.27 -1.75 -10.45
C ARG A 131 17.97 -1.24 -9.89
N TYR A 132 17.65 -0.02 -10.21
CA TYR A 132 16.45 0.66 -9.73
C TYR A 132 15.60 1.12 -10.90
N ALA A 133 14.29 1.08 -10.71
CA ALA A 133 13.34 1.71 -11.62
C ALA A 133 12.29 2.47 -10.83
N LEU A 134 11.76 3.52 -11.45
CA LEU A 134 10.66 4.31 -10.92
C LEU A 134 9.40 4.01 -11.74
N LEU A 135 8.36 3.54 -11.07
CA LEU A 135 7.00 3.47 -11.60
C LEU A 135 6.23 4.67 -11.08
N SER A 136 5.67 5.49 -11.96
CA SER A 136 4.92 6.68 -11.55
C SER A 136 3.77 6.97 -12.48
N GLY A 137 2.77 7.71 -12.00
CA GLY A 137 1.64 8.17 -12.81
C GLY A 137 0.38 8.34 -11.99
N LYS A 138 -0.75 8.38 -12.68
CA LYS A 138 -2.07 8.52 -12.07
C LYS A 138 -2.92 7.30 -12.34
N VAL A 139 -3.69 6.89 -11.34
CA VAL A 139 -4.63 5.77 -11.44
C VAL A 139 -6.03 6.22 -11.04
N ARG A 140 -7.02 5.57 -11.61
CA ARG A 140 -8.42 5.70 -11.25
C ARG A 140 -8.99 4.32 -11.01
N LEU A 141 -9.58 4.12 -9.84
CA LEU A 141 -10.24 2.90 -9.41
C LEU A 141 -11.74 3.16 -9.42
N THR A 142 -12.52 2.30 -10.07
CA THR A 142 -13.97 2.46 -10.17
C THR A 142 -14.64 1.18 -9.73
N ASP A 143 -15.65 1.31 -8.87
CA ASP A 143 -16.64 0.29 -8.60
C ASP A 143 -17.86 0.59 -9.48
N GLU A 144 -18.18 -0.32 -10.40
CA GLU A 144 -19.37 -0.22 -11.28
C GLU A 144 -20.65 -0.73 -10.58
N GLY A 145 -20.57 -0.99 -9.28
CA GLY A 145 -21.70 -1.40 -8.46
C GLY A 145 -22.66 -0.25 -8.12
N PRO A 146 -23.62 -0.51 -7.22
CA PRO A 146 -24.67 0.46 -6.87
C PRO A 146 -24.17 1.76 -6.23
N GLY A 147 -22.91 1.85 -5.90
CA GLY A 147 -22.30 3.01 -5.24
C GLY A 147 -21.64 4.02 -6.17
N ASP A 148 -21.47 3.71 -7.46
CA ASP A 148 -20.75 4.54 -8.45
C ASP A 148 -19.46 5.18 -7.87
N PHE A 149 -18.74 4.40 -7.09
CA PHE A 149 -17.58 4.90 -6.40
C PHE A 149 -16.39 5.03 -7.34
N THR A 150 -15.76 6.20 -7.31
CA THR A 150 -14.52 6.44 -8.06
C THR A 150 -13.48 7.04 -7.13
N TYR A 151 -12.31 6.45 -7.12
CA TYR A 151 -11.14 6.94 -6.41
C TYR A 151 -10.00 7.16 -7.40
N GLY A 152 -9.35 8.33 -7.32
CA GLY A 152 -8.19 8.66 -8.15
C GLY A 152 -7.01 9.12 -7.30
N GLY A 153 -5.81 8.72 -7.69
CA GLY A 153 -4.60 9.09 -6.96
C GLY A 153 -3.36 9.09 -7.82
N GLY A 154 -2.29 9.71 -7.31
CA GLY A 154 -0.93 9.55 -7.82
C GLY A 154 -0.32 8.28 -7.27
N LEU A 155 0.53 7.65 -8.08
CA LEU A 155 1.34 6.49 -7.70
C LEU A 155 2.81 6.82 -7.96
N GLU A 156 3.65 6.60 -6.97
CA GLU A 156 5.10 6.69 -7.11
C GLU A 156 5.76 5.56 -6.36
N VAL A 157 6.46 4.69 -7.08
CA VAL A 157 7.01 3.45 -6.55
C VAL A 157 8.42 3.22 -7.06
N VAL A 158 9.35 3.01 -6.16
CA VAL A 158 10.71 2.56 -6.47
C VAL A 158 10.75 1.03 -6.42
N LEU A 159 11.24 0.45 -7.51
CA LEU A 159 11.49 -0.99 -7.63
C LEU A 159 12.98 -1.25 -7.62
N THR A 160 13.38 -2.31 -6.92
CA THR A 160 14.77 -2.78 -6.85
C THR A 160 14.90 -4.12 -7.55
N TYR A 161 15.95 -4.31 -8.31
CA TYR A 161 16.21 -5.53 -9.08
C TYR A 161 17.65 -6.00 -8.88
N SER A 162 17.88 -7.30 -9.03
CA SER A 162 19.25 -7.82 -9.20
C SER A 162 19.74 -7.54 -10.63
N GLU A 163 21.04 -7.67 -10.86
CA GLU A 163 21.58 -7.54 -12.21
C GLU A 163 21.13 -8.67 -13.14
N SER A 164 20.95 -9.86 -12.61
CA SER A 164 20.70 -11.08 -13.37
C SER A 164 19.21 -11.40 -13.59
N ASP A 165 18.31 -10.84 -12.75
CA ASP A 165 16.89 -11.15 -12.82
C ASP A 165 16.09 -9.91 -13.26
N PRO A 166 15.22 -10.02 -14.28
CA PRO A 166 14.36 -8.93 -14.66
C PRO A 166 13.22 -8.66 -13.64
N GLY A 167 12.89 -9.63 -12.82
CA GLY A 167 11.84 -9.48 -11.81
C GLY A 167 12.27 -8.59 -10.64
N PRO A 168 11.33 -7.84 -10.03
CA PRO A 168 11.67 -6.99 -8.88
C PRO A 168 11.95 -7.83 -7.63
N LEU A 169 13.00 -7.46 -6.89
CA LEU A 169 13.31 -7.97 -5.56
C LEU A 169 12.49 -7.29 -4.48
N SER A 170 12.23 -6.00 -4.65
CA SER A 170 11.42 -5.21 -3.72
C SER A 170 10.71 -4.06 -4.43
N LEU A 171 9.65 -3.59 -3.78
CA LEU A 171 8.83 -2.49 -4.22
C LEU A 171 8.51 -1.63 -2.99
N ARG A 172 8.71 -0.32 -3.09
CA ARG A 172 8.37 0.65 -2.05
C ARG A 172 7.83 1.92 -2.67
N GLY A 173 6.73 2.43 -2.17
CA GLY A 173 6.15 3.66 -2.71
C GLY A 173 4.86 4.10 -2.04
N VAL A 174 4.27 5.11 -2.62
CA VAL A 174 3.01 5.76 -2.21
C VAL A 174 2.14 6.02 -3.44
#